data_51b3353b32c39a6a19e7f24d2f62852e
#
_entry.id   51b3353b32c39a6a19e7f24d2f62852e
#
_cell.length_a   1.000
_cell.length_b   1.000
_cell.length_c   1.000
_cell.angle_alpha   90.00
_cell.angle_beta   90.00
_cell.angle_gamma   90.00
#
_symmetry.space_group_name_H-M   'P 1'
#
loop_
_entity.id
_entity.type
_entity.pdbx_description
1 polymer ?
#
loop_
_entity_poly.entity_id
_entity_poly.type
_entity_poly.pdbx_seq_one_letter_code
_entity_poly.pdbx_strand_id
1 'polypeptide(L)' 'MLVAVKRPVEIAQLRLIAKVARMYYEGGIRQPQIAAELNMSQARVSRLLRQATDIGVVRTVVNLPPGV' A
#
# COMPACT_ATOMS: atom_id res chain seq x y z
N MET A 1 14.97 -21.89 0.44
CA MET A 1 14.69 -21.71 0.23
C MET A 1 14.13 -21.13 -0.24
N LEU A 2 13.93 -21.14 -0.45
CA LEU A 2 13.44 -20.71 -0.81
C LEU A 2 12.77 -20.11 -1.09
N VAL A 3 12.61 -19.92 -1.08
CA VAL A 3 12.06 -19.34 -1.22
C VAL A 3 11.46 -18.73 -1.77
N ALA A 4 11.27 -18.75 -1.68
CA ALA A 4 10.79 -18.09 -1.90
C ALA A 4 10.56 -17.49 -2.93
N VAL A 5 10.47 -17.71 -3.30
CA VAL A 5 10.46 -17.36 -4.38
C VAL A 5 9.45 -16.61 -4.78
N LYS A 6 9.50 -15.66 -4.97
CA LYS A 6 8.50 -14.93 -5.25
C LYS A 6 8.15 -15.03 -6.62
N ARG A 7 6.94 -15.00 -6.94
CA ARG A 7 6.49 -15.08 -8.26
C ARG A 7 6.50 -13.69 -8.82
N PRO A 8 6.67 -13.48 -10.11
CA PRO A 8 6.65 -12.16 -10.71
C PRO A 8 5.38 -11.39 -10.40
N VAL A 9 4.29 -12.11 -10.31
CA VAL A 9 3.02 -11.47 -10.01
C VAL A 9 3.06 -10.82 -8.65
N GLU A 10 3.85 -11.33 -7.75
CA GLU A 10 3.94 -10.75 -6.43
C GLU A 10 4.71 -9.45 -6.44
N ILE A 11 5.65 -9.34 -7.34
CA ILE A 11 6.39 -8.10 -7.46
C ILE A 11 5.48 -7.00 -7.98
N ALA A 12 4.67 -7.34 -8.98
CA ALA A 12 3.72 -6.38 -9.52
C ALA A 12 2.71 -5.98 -8.45
N GLN A 13 2.31 -6.95 -7.63
CA GLN A 13 1.38 -6.68 -6.56
C GLN A 13 1.99 -5.73 -5.54
N LEU A 14 3.25 -5.93 -5.20
CA LEU A 14 3.92 -5.07 -4.26
C LEU A 14 4.03 -3.64 -4.79
N ARG A 15 4.27 -3.49 -6.07
CA ARG A 15 4.34 -2.17 -6.66
C ARG A 15 2.99 -1.48 -6.58
N LEU A 16 1.95 -2.23 -6.83
CA LEU A 16 0.61 -1.67 -6.76
C LEU A 16 0.27 -1.26 -5.35
N ILE A 17 0.61 -2.10 -4.39
CA ILE A 17 0.38 -1.81 -2.99
C ILE A 17 1.11 -0.53 -2.60
N ALA A 18 2.37 -0.41 -3.01
CA ALA A 18 3.16 0.76 -2.69
C ALA A 18 2.58 2.01 -3.33
N LYS A 19 2.10 1.88 -4.55
CA LYS A 19 1.53 3.03 -5.24
C LYS A 19 0.27 3.52 -4.54
N VAL A 20 -0.60 2.59 -4.19
CA VAL A 20 -1.84 2.94 -3.52
C VAL A 20 -1.54 3.57 -2.16
N ALA A 21 -0.59 2.98 -1.44
CA ALA A 21 -0.23 3.49 -0.13
C ALA A 21 0.32 4.91 -0.23
N ARG A 22 1.12 5.15 -1.24
CA ARG A 22 1.69 6.47 -1.43
C ARG A 22 0.62 7.50 -1.76
N MET A 23 -0.32 7.14 -2.62
CA MET A 23 -1.39 8.04 -2.97
C MET A 23 -2.21 8.41 -1.74
N TYR A 24 -2.44 7.43 -0.90
CA TYR A 24 -3.27 7.65 0.27
C TYR A 24 -2.54 8.39 1.38
N TYR A 25 -1.37 7.90 1.77
CA TYR A 25 -0.67 8.45 2.92
C TYR A 25 0.13 9.70 2.61
N GLU A 26 0.73 9.76 1.46
CA GLU A 26 1.52 10.93 1.09
C GLU A 26 0.70 11.94 0.32
N GLY A 27 -0.14 11.45 -0.56
CA GLY A 27 -0.93 12.33 -1.41
C GLY A 27 -2.21 12.82 -0.78
N GLY A 28 -2.66 12.17 0.27
CA GLY A 28 -3.91 12.54 0.89
C GLY A 28 -5.13 12.26 0.04
N ILE A 29 -5.01 11.36 -0.92
CA ILE A 29 -6.10 11.07 -1.82
C ILE A 29 -7.02 10.06 -1.17
N ARG A 30 -8.31 10.32 -1.22
CA ARG A 30 -9.27 9.42 -0.59
C ARG A 30 -9.46 8.16 -1.36
N GLN A 31 -9.86 7.10 -0.67
CA GLN A 31 -9.99 5.80 -1.28
C GLN A 31 -10.89 5.76 -2.51
N PRO A 32 -12.05 6.40 -2.50
CA PRO A 32 -12.89 6.37 -3.70
C PRO A 32 -12.21 7.00 -4.90
N GLN A 33 -11.43 8.03 -4.67
CA GLN A 33 -10.73 8.70 -5.73
C GLN A 33 -9.58 7.86 -6.26
N ILE A 34 -8.87 7.18 -5.35
CA ILE A 34 -7.81 6.27 -5.77
C ILE A 34 -8.40 5.17 -6.63
N ALA A 35 -9.54 4.64 -6.20
CA ALA A 35 -10.21 3.59 -6.94
C ALA A 35 -10.54 4.05 -8.35
N ALA A 36 -11.06 5.26 -8.46
CA ALA A 36 -11.41 5.79 -9.76
C ALA A 36 -10.18 5.98 -10.64
N GLU A 37 -9.12 6.51 -10.07
CA GLU A 37 -7.92 6.76 -10.84
C GLU A 37 -7.23 5.49 -11.30
N LEU A 38 -7.28 4.47 -10.50
CA LEU A 38 -6.63 3.21 -10.83
C LEU A 38 -7.59 2.22 -11.46
N ASN A 39 -8.82 2.65 -11.67
CA ASN A 39 -9.82 1.81 -12.30
C ASN A 39 -10.04 0.51 -11.55
N MET A 40 -10.26 0.60 -10.29
CA MET A 40 -10.53 -0.57 -9.47
C MET A 40 -11.61 -0.23 -8.45
N SER A 41 -12.09 -1.21 -7.73
CA SER A 41 -13.14 -0.97 -6.75
C SER A 41 -12.55 -0.37 -5.49
N GLN A 42 -13.38 0.32 -4.75
CA GLN A 42 -12.94 0.89 -3.49
C GLN A 42 -12.57 -0.21 -2.50
N ALA A 43 -13.29 -1.31 -2.55
CA ALA A 43 -12.99 -2.43 -1.68
C ALA A 43 -11.58 -2.95 -1.93
N ARG A 44 -11.17 -2.95 -3.19
CA ARG A 44 -9.84 -3.41 -3.53
C ARG A 44 -8.80 -2.43 -3.01
N VAL A 45 -9.06 -1.14 -3.12
CA VAL A 45 -8.14 -0.13 -2.60
C VAL A 45 -7.97 -0.32 -1.11
N SER A 46 -9.07 -0.53 -0.41
CA SER A 46 -9.05 -0.73 1.01
C SER A 46 -8.20 -1.93 1.39
N ARG A 47 -8.36 -2.99 0.63
CA ARG A 47 -7.60 -4.21 0.88
C ARG A 47 -6.12 -4.02 0.62
N LEU A 48 -5.78 -3.27 -0.44
CA LEU A 48 -4.39 -3.00 -0.75
C LEU A 48 -3.74 -2.15 0.34
N LEU A 49 -4.48 -1.20 0.88
CA LEU A 49 -3.94 -0.39 1.96
C LEU A 49 -3.68 -1.21 3.20
N ARG A 50 -4.56 -2.17 3.47
CA ARG A 50 -4.37 -3.02 4.60
C ARG A 50 -3.15 -3.91 4.41
N GLN A 51 -2.96 -4.40 3.19
CA GLN A 51 -1.79 -5.20 2.89
C GLN A 51 -0.52 -4.37 3.05
N ALA A 52 -0.58 -3.10 2.68
CA ALA A 52 0.59 -2.24 2.81
C ALA A 52 1.01 -2.12 4.26
N THR A 53 0.05 -2.03 5.15
CA THR A 53 0.34 -1.96 6.57
C THR A 53 0.90 -3.28 7.06
N ASP A 54 0.28 -4.37 6.64
CA ASP A 54 0.70 -5.69 7.08
C ASP A 54 2.11 -6.04 6.70
N ILE A 55 2.53 -5.66 5.51
CA ILE A 55 3.86 -6.00 5.07
C ILE A 55 4.88 -4.90 5.33
N GLY A 56 4.46 -3.84 5.98
CA GLY A 56 5.39 -2.81 6.39
C GLY A 56 5.80 -1.81 5.34
N VAL A 57 5.03 -1.71 4.28
CA VAL A 57 5.33 -0.72 3.25
C VAL A 57 5.09 0.66 3.83
N VAL A 58 4.13 0.76 4.71
CA VAL A 58 3.83 2.02 5.36
C VAL A 58 4.48 2.05 6.72
N ARG A 59 5.35 2.98 6.96
CA ARG A 59 5.96 3.03 8.22
C ARG A 59 5.29 3.99 9.03
N THR A 60 4.38 3.68 9.65
CA THR A 60 3.63 4.58 10.44
C THR A 60 4.37 5.06 11.53
N VAL A 61 5.34 4.60 11.67
CA VAL A 61 6.02 4.96 12.70
C VAL A 61 6.25 6.22 12.89
N VAL A 62 6.25 6.51 12.43
CA VAL A 62 6.42 7.58 12.60
C VAL A 62 6.29 8.21 13.58
N ASN A 63 6.11 8.01 14.01
CA ASN A 63 5.93 8.60 14.78
C ASN A 63 6.66 8.90 15.65
N LEU A 64 7.25 9.08 15.81
CA LEU A 64 8.01 9.19 16.54
C LEU A 64 8.04 10.28 17.16
N PRO A 65 8.08 10.40 17.85
CA PRO A 65 8.08 11.30 18.49
C PRO A 65 8.89 11.96 18.66
N PRO A 66 9.02 12.44 18.72
CA PRO A 66 9.63 13.22 18.81
C PRO A 66 10.06 13.51 19.85
N GLY A 67 9.96 13.86 19.98
CA GLY A 67 10.30 14.21 21.01
C GLY A 67 10.86 13.27 21.53
N VAL A 68 10.75 12.78 21.19
CA VAL A 68 11.07 11.94 21.57
C VAL A 68 11.94 11.94 21.43
#